data_bf0650fc6b5906475a622ae672c409ae
#
_entry.id   bf0650fc6b5906475a622ae672c409ae
#
_cell.length_a   1.000
_cell.length_b   1.000
_cell.length_c   1.000
_cell.angle_alpha   90.00
_cell.angle_beta   90.00
_cell.angle_gamma   90.00
#
_symmetry.space_group_name_H-M   'P 1'
#
loop_
_entity.id
_entity.type
_entity.pdbx_description
1 polymer ?
#
loop_
_entity_poly.entity_id
_entity_poly.type
_entity_poly.pdbx_seq_one_letter_code
_entity_poly.pdbx_strand_id
1 'polypeptide(L)' 'LGDVYKRQCLHREVYVCACALVRAYFADHETLTLAAFRDLLGTSRDSALLMLECLDRNGRTRREGDLRRPGRRLYE' A
#
# COMPACT_ATOMS: atom_id res chain seq x y z
N LEU A 1 7.29 16.98 -6.46
CA LEU A 1 7.04 15.55 -6.26
C LEU A 1 5.79 15.31 -5.47
N GLY A 2 5.63 16.02 -4.38
CA GLY A 2 4.48 15.84 -3.51
C GLY A 2 3.16 16.06 -4.22
N ASP A 3 3.10 17.11 -5.04
CA ASP A 3 1.87 17.42 -5.75
C ASP A 3 1.54 16.36 -6.79
N VAL A 4 2.54 15.90 -7.53
CA VAL A 4 2.35 14.86 -8.52
C VAL A 4 1.88 13.59 -7.82
N TYR A 5 2.52 13.26 -6.73
CA TYR A 5 2.21 12.08 -5.97
C TYR A 5 0.75 12.13 -5.45
N LYS A 6 0.37 13.26 -4.87
CA LYS A 6 -0.97 13.40 -4.31
C LYS A 6 -2.05 13.32 -5.36
N ARG A 7 -1.84 13.98 -6.50
CA ARG A 7 -2.86 14.03 -7.54
C ARG A 7 -3.05 12.69 -8.24
N GLN A 8 -1.94 12.02 -8.48
CA GLN A 8 -2.00 10.78 -9.24
C GLN A 8 -2.06 9.55 -8.37
N CYS A 9 -1.77 9.72 -7.09
CA CYS A 9 -1.66 8.69 -6.06
C CYS A 9 -1.03 7.39 -6.56
N LEU A 10 -0.80 7.30 -7.84
CA LEU A 10 -0.28 6.13 -8.52
C LEU A 10 0.84 6.50 -9.45
N HIS A 11 1.84 7.21 -8.90
CA HIS A 11 3.07 7.32 -9.65
C HIS A 11 3.58 5.89 -9.81
N ARG A 12 3.79 5.48 -11.04
CA ARG A 12 4.03 4.08 -11.36
C ARG A 12 5.15 3.47 -10.53
N GLU A 13 6.25 4.17 -10.40
CA GLU A 13 7.40 3.65 -9.67
C GLU A 13 7.11 3.48 -8.19
N VAL A 14 6.39 4.43 -7.62
CA VAL A 14 6.01 4.36 -6.22
C VAL A 14 5.04 3.22 -6.00
N TYR A 15 4.10 3.06 -6.91
CA TYR A 15 3.13 1.98 -6.83
C TYR A 15 3.81 0.60 -6.87
N VAL A 16 4.73 0.42 -7.81
CA VAL A 16 5.46 -0.84 -7.93
C VAL A 16 6.29 -1.10 -6.68
N CYS A 17 6.93 -0.08 -6.16
CA CYS A 17 7.68 -0.19 -4.91
C CYS A 17 6.76 -0.58 -3.75
N ALA A 18 5.60 0.06 -3.66
CA ALA A 18 4.65 -0.25 -2.60
C ALA A 18 4.20 -1.70 -2.67
N CYS A 19 3.92 -2.19 -3.87
CA CYS A 19 3.53 -3.59 -4.04
C CYS A 19 4.63 -4.54 -3.58
N ALA A 20 5.88 -4.23 -3.93
CA ALA A 20 7.00 -5.07 -3.54
C ALA A 20 7.18 -5.07 -2.02
N LEU A 21 7.06 -3.90 -1.39
CA LEU A 21 7.19 -3.80 0.06
C LEU A 21 6.08 -4.56 0.77
N VAL A 22 4.86 -4.46 0.27
CA VAL A 22 3.72 -5.15 0.86
C VAL A 22 3.88 -6.67 0.71
N ARG A 23 4.32 -7.13 -0.45
CA ARG A 23 4.57 -8.56 -0.64
C ARG A 23 5.60 -9.08 0.35
N ALA A 24 6.69 -8.33 0.52
CA ALA A 24 7.73 -8.73 1.46
C ALA A 24 7.21 -8.73 2.89
N TYR A 25 6.40 -7.74 3.23
CA TYR A 25 5.83 -7.65 4.57
C TYR A 25 4.93 -8.83 4.88
N PHE A 26 4.07 -9.18 3.94
CA PHE A 26 3.13 -10.29 4.14
C PHE A 26 3.81 -11.65 4.15
N ALA A 27 5.08 -11.72 3.75
CA ALA A 27 5.82 -12.98 3.89
C ALA A 27 6.00 -13.35 5.36
N ASP A 28 6.04 -12.33 6.24
CA ASP A 28 6.26 -12.54 7.68
C ASP A 28 5.09 -12.14 8.55
N HIS A 29 4.06 -11.52 7.98
CA HIS A 29 2.93 -10.98 8.73
C HIS A 29 1.64 -11.33 8.04
N GLU A 30 0.59 -11.53 8.83
CA GLU A 30 -0.72 -11.86 8.28
C GLU A 30 -1.57 -10.63 8.00
N THR A 31 -1.30 -9.54 8.69
CA THR A 31 -2.07 -8.31 8.56
C THR A 31 -1.14 -7.12 8.47
N LEU A 32 -1.68 -6.05 7.90
CA LEU A 32 -0.93 -4.80 7.72
C LEU A 32 -1.77 -3.66 8.21
N THR A 33 -1.21 -2.80 9.07
CA THR A 33 -1.88 -1.59 9.52
C THR A 33 -1.43 -0.41 8.68
N LEU A 34 -2.21 0.67 8.71
CA LEU A 34 -1.83 1.90 8.03
C LEU A 34 -0.50 2.43 8.59
N ALA A 35 -0.33 2.36 9.90
CA ALA A 35 0.92 2.84 10.51
C ALA A 35 2.13 2.06 10.02
N ALA A 36 2.00 0.73 9.92
CA ALA A 36 3.09 -0.10 9.42
C ALA A 36 3.38 0.23 7.95
N PHE A 37 2.32 0.40 7.16
CA PHE A 37 2.50 0.72 5.75
C PHE A 37 3.14 2.09 5.56
N ARG A 38 2.74 3.06 6.38
CA ARG A 38 3.36 4.38 6.35
C ARG A 38 4.86 4.28 6.63
N ASP A 39 5.23 3.47 7.61
CA ASP A 39 6.63 3.29 7.96
C ASP A 39 7.40 2.59 6.84
N LEU A 40 6.78 1.62 6.19
CA LEU A 40 7.40 0.93 5.07
C LEU A 40 7.69 1.89 3.92
N LEU A 41 6.76 2.78 3.61
CA LEU A 41 6.94 3.73 2.54
C LEU A 41 7.80 4.93 2.93
N GLY A 42 7.88 5.21 4.23
CA GLY A 42 8.62 6.38 4.68
C GLY A 42 7.96 7.68 4.25
N THR A 43 6.64 7.74 4.29
CA THR A 43 5.89 8.88 3.80
C THR A 43 4.89 9.36 4.85
N SER A 44 4.08 10.37 4.51
CA SER A 44 3.07 10.87 5.42
C SER A 44 1.90 9.89 5.51
N ARG A 45 1.09 10.06 6.57
CA ARG A 45 -0.08 9.23 6.77
C ARG A 45 -1.07 9.37 5.61
N ASP A 46 -1.28 10.59 5.15
CA ASP A 46 -2.23 10.84 4.06
C ASP A 46 -1.78 10.18 2.77
N SER A 47 -0.51 10.29 2.45
CA SER A 47 0.02 9.64 1.25
C SER A 47 -0.03 8.14 1.35
N ALA A 48 0.27 7.60 2.54
CA ALA A 48 0.20 6.16 2.75
C ALA A 48 -1.24 5.66 2.59
N LEU A 49 -2.20 6.42 3.13
CA LEU A 49 -3.60 6.03 3.01
C LEU A 49 -4.06 6.02 1.55
N LEU A 50 -3.70 7.05 0.79
CA LEU A 50 -4.06 7.11 -0.62
C LEU A 50 -3.49 5.93 -1.39
N MET A 51 -2.22 5.62 -1.15
CA MET A 51 -1.60 4.49 -1.82
C MET A 51 -2.25 3.17 -1.41
N LEU A 52 -2.54 3.03 -0.13
CA LEU A 52 -3.16 1.80 0.36
C LEU A 52 -4.55 1.60 -0.23
N GLU A 53 -5.31 2.69 -0.38
CA GLU A 53 -6.62 2.61 -1.02
C GLU A 53 -6.49 2.22 -2.49
N CYS A 54 -5.44 2.67 -3.16
CA CYS A 54 -5.18 2.25 -4.53
C CYS A 54 -4.86 0.76 -4.60
N LEU A 55 -4.08 0.27 -3.66
CA LEU A 55 -3.76 -1.15 -3.60
C LEU A 55 -5.04 -1.97 -3.35
N ASP A 56 -5.90 -1.48 -2.47
CA ASP A 56 -7.18 -2.13 -2.20
C ASP A 56 -8.03 -2.22 -3.47
N ARG A 57 -8.10 -1.10 -4.19
CA ARG A 57 -8.91 -1.01 -5.40
C ARG A 57 -8.42 -1.96 -6.49
N ASN A 58 -7.12 -2.16 -6.53
CA ASN A 58 -6.51 -3.01 -7.55
C ASN A 58 -6.41 -4.48 -7.13
N GLY A 59 -6.90 -4.82 -5.95
CA GLY A 59 -6.87 -6.20 -5.48
C GLY A 59 -5.53 -6.65 -4.94
N ARG A 60 -4.62 -5.72 -4.72
CA ARG A 60 -3.30 -6.05 -4.14
C ARG A 60 -3.40 -6.27 -2.65
N THR A 61 -4.28 -5.51 -1.99
CA THR A 61 -4.58 -5.71 -0.58
C THR A 61 -6.09 -5.79 -0.43
N ARG A 62 -6.52 -6.29 0.72
CA ARG A 62 -7.95 -6.39 1.04
C ARG A 62 -8.18 -5.79 2.41
N ARG A 63 -9.07 -4.82 2.46
CA ARG A 63 -9.40 -4.17 3.71
C ARG A 63 -10.26 -5.07 4.57
N GLU A 64 -9.92 -5.14 5.85
CA GLU A 64 -10.68 -5.90 6.83
C GLU A 64 -10.70 -5.08 8.11
N GLY A 65 -11.76 -4.28 8.30
CA GLY A 65 -11.82 -3.33 9.42
C GLY A 65 -10.72 -2.28 9.28
N ASP A 66 -9.86 -2.18 10.27
CA ASP A 66 -8.75 -1.24 10.25
C ASP A 66 -7.46 -1.87 9.73
N LEU A 67 -7.55 -3.13 9.31
CA LEU A 67 -6.38 -3.87 8.87
C LEU A 67 -6.46 -4.17 7.39
N ARG A 68 -5.32 -4.55 6.83
CA ARG A 68 -5.26 -5.04 5.46
C ARG A 68 -4.72 -6.46 5.48
N ARG A 69 -5.24 -7.28 4.58
CA ARG A 69 -4.74 -8.64 4.34
C ARG A 69 -4.26 -8.74 2.91
N PRO A 70 -3.49 -9.78 2.57
CA PRO A 70 -3.08 -9.97 1.19
C PRO A 70 -4.28 -10.08 0.28
N GLY A 71 -4.28 -9.29 -0.78
CA GLY A 71 -5.36 -9.31 -1.76
C GLY A 71 -5.16 -10.46 -2.75
N ARG A 72 -6.21 -10.73 -3.53
CA ARG A 72 -6.19 -11.83 -4.50
C ARG A 72 -5.13 -11.63 -5.57
N ARG A 73 -4.81 -10.38 -5.89
CA ARG A 73 -3.90 -10.06 -6.98
C ARG A 73 -2.54 -9.57 -6.50
N LEU A 74 -2.23 -9.79 -5.24
CA LEU A 74 -0.99 -9.26 -4.67
C LEU A 74 0.24 -9.78 -5.39
N TYR A 75 0.21 -11.04 -5.80
CA TYR A 75 1.37 -11.69 -6.41
C TYR A 75 1.28 -11.78 -7.93
N GLU A 76 0.37 -11.05 -8.53
CA GLU A 76 0.26 -10.99 -9.98
C GLU A 76 1.22 -10.01 -10.62
#